data_4635ff220cf57f88c0916694fed59dca
#
_entry.id   4635ff220cf57f88c0916694fed59dca
#
_cell.length_a   1.000
_cell.length_b   1.000
_cell.length_c   1.000
_cell.angle_alpha   90.00
_cell.angle_beta   90.00
_cell.angle_gamma   90.00
#
_symmetry.space_group_name_H-M   'P 1'
#
loop_
_entity.id
_entity.type
_entity.pdbx_description
1 polymer ?
#
loop_
_entity_poly.entity_id
_entity_poly.type
_entity_poly.pdbx_seq_one_letter_code
_entity_poly.pdbx_strand_id
1 'polypeptide(L)'
;MPIVVNVDVMLARRKMKLNTLAERVGITPQNLSVLKTGRAKAIRFSTLELLCEVLDCQPGDLLAFEKAPTGRQIEGSAEEEEGLAEQ
;
A
#
# COMPACT_ATOMS: atom_id res chain seq x y z
N MET A 1 -5.73 -9.88 -4.85
CA MET A 1 -6.24 -9.25 -3.63
C MET A 1 -7.23 -8.16 -3.98
N PRO A 2 -8.31 -8.03 -3.20
CA PRO A 2 -9.27 -6.95 -3.45
C PRO A 2 -8.68 -5.55 -3.31
N ILE A 3 -7.67 -5.41 -2.46
CA ILE A 3 -6.98 -4.13 -2.33
C ILE A 3 -5.76 -4.16 -3.22
N VAL A 4 -5.69 -3.18 -4.10
CA VAL A 4 -4.60 -3.06 -5.06
C VAL A 4 -3.68 -1.94 -4.60
N VAL A 5 -2.38 -2.20 -4.64
CA VAL A 5 -1.38 -1.21 -4.24
C VAL A 5 -0.76 -0.64 -5.50
N ASN A 6 -0.88 0.67 -5.66
CA ASN A 6 -0.44 1.36 -6.88
C ASN A 6 0.81 2.19 -6.65
N VAL A 7 1.68 1.74 -5.74
CA VAL A 7 2.92 2.45 -5.49
C VAL A 7 3.78 2.50 -6.75
N ASP A 8 3.80 1.40 -7.51
CA ASP A 8 4.53 1.36 -8.78
C ASP A 8 4.10 2.45 -9.73
N VAL A 9 2.79 2.66 -9.82
CA VAL A 9 2.25 3.67 -10.72
C VAL A 9 2.76 5.05 -10.31
N MET A 10 2.73 5.32 -9.02
CA MET A 10 3.17 6.63 -8.55
C MET A 10 4.67 6.81 -8.68
N LEU A 11 5.44 5.74 -8.47
CA LEU A 11 6.88 5.82 -8.70
C LEU A 11 7.17 6.18 -10.16
N ALA A 12 6.44 5.56 -11.07
CA ALA A 12 6.62 5.85 -12.50
C ALA A 12 6.23 7.28 -12.82
N ARG A 13 5.11 7.74 -12.24
CA ARG A 13 4.66 9.11 -12.48
C ARG A 13 5.65 10.14 -11.98
N ARG A 14 6.30 9.88 -10.85
CA ARG A 14 7.26 10.81 -10.26
C ARG A 14 8.67 10.55 -10.74
N LYS A 15 8.86 9.52 -11.57
CA LYS A 15 10.18 9.13 -12.08
C LYS A 15 11.14 8.93 -10.91
N MET A 16 10.67 8.24 -9.90
CA MET A 16 11.42 7.99 -8.67
C MET A 16 11.72 6.51 -8.56
N LYS A 17 12.91 6.19 -8.09
CA LYS A 17 13.30 4.82 -7.89
C LYS A 17 12.80 4.30 -6.55
N LEU A 18 12.58 2.98 -6.49
CA LEU A 18 12.11 2.35 -5.27
C LEU A 18 13.02 2.65 -4.10
N ASN A 19 14.33 2.53 -4.31
CA ASN A 19 15.28 2.76 -3.23
C ASN A 19 15.23 4.18 -2.71
N THR A 20 15.02 5.13 -3.61
CA THR A 20 14.92 6.53 -3.21
C THR A 20 13.68 6.74 -2.34
N LEU A 21 12.58 6.14 -2.73
CA LEU A 21 11.34 6.28 -1.95
C LEU A 21 11.51 5.63 -0.58
N ALA A 22 12.10 4.45 -0.54
CA ALA A 22 12.32 3.75 0.73
C ALA A 22 13.16 4.60 1.67
N GLU A 23 14.19 5.21 1.15
CA GLU A 23 15.08 6.05 1.93
C GLU A 23 14.33 7.24 2.51
N ARG A 24 13.52 7.89 1.69
CA ARG A 24 12.78 9.07 2.13
C ARG A 24 11.70 8.75 3.14
N VAL A 25 11.08 7.59 2.99
CA VAL A 25 10.03 7.17 3.91
C VAL A 25 10.64 6.60 5.20
N GLY A 26 11.86 6.10 5.12
CA GLY A 26 12.54 5.57 6.29
C GLY A 26 12.28 4.09 6.53
N ILE A 27 12.00 3.35 5.45
CA ILE A 27 11.85 1.90 5.55
C ILE A 27 12.86 1.24 4.62
N THR A 28 13.03 -0.05 4.78
CA THR A 28 13.96 -0.76 3.92
C THR A 28 13.36 -0.96 2.54
N PRO A 29 14.21 -1.03 1.49
CA PRO A 29 13.69 -1.33 0.17
C PRO A 29 12.94 -2.65 0.11
N GLN A 30 13.33 -3.63 0.93
CA GLN A 30 12.64 -4.91 0.97
C GLN A 30 11.23 -4.76 1.50
N ASN A 31 11.06 -3.99 2.56
CA ASN A 31 9.73 -3.75 3.11
C ASN A 31 8.86 -3.00 2.13
N LEU A 32 9.43 -2.03 1.45
CA LEU A 32 8.69 -1.29 0.45
C LEU A 32 8.32 -2.20 -0.72
N SER A 33 9.19 -3.11 -1.08
CA SER A 33 8.91 -4.06 -2.15
C SER A 33 7.75 -4.98 -1.78
N VAL A 34 7.70 -5.42 -0.54
CA VAL A 34 6.59 -6.25 -0.07
C VAL A 34 5.27 -5.47 -0.21
N LEU A 35 5.29 -4.21 0.18
CA LEU A 35 4.10 -3.37 0.06
C LEU A 35 3.73 -3.17 -1.41
N LYS A 36 4.71 -2.86 -2.23
CA LYS A 36 4.51 -2.58 -3.65
C LYS A 36 3.88 -3.75 -4.39
N THR A 37 4.27 -4.97 -4.03
CA THR A 37 3.77 -6.15 -4.71
C THR A 37 2.44 -6.63 -4.16
N GLY A 38 1.90 -5.94 -3.17
CA GLY A 38 0.61 -6.29 -2.61
C GLY A 38 0.65 -7.45 -1.64
N ARG A 39 1.83 -7.84 -1.19
CA ARG A 39 1.96 -8.95 -0.25
C ARG A 39 1.83 -8.51 1.20
N ALA A 40 1.86 -7.21 1.45
CA ALA A 40 1.69 -6.71 2.80
C ALA A 40 0.25 -6.90 3.25
N LYS A 41 0.06 -7.32 4.49
CA LYS A 41 -1.27 -7.51 5.04
C LYS A 41 -1.80 -6.26 5.70
N ALA A 42 -0.94 -5.33 6.01
CA ALA A 42 -1.34 -4.10 6.67
C ALA A 42 -0.31 -3.02 6.37
N ILE A 43 -0.75 -1.79 6.52
CA ILE A 43 0.15 -0.64 6.40
C ILE A 43 -0.22 0.32 7.51
N ARG A 44 0.80 0.86 8.15
CA ARG A 44 0.56 1.84 9.20
C ARG A 44 0.18 3.17 8.59
N PHE A 45 -0.72 3.87 9.25
CA PHE A 45 -1.11 5.19 8.78
C PHE A 45 0.09 6.13 8.69
N SER A 46 1.03 6.01 9.62
CA SER A 46 2.22 6.85 9.58
C SER A 46 3.03 6.60 8.30
N THR A 47 3.16 5.34 7.91
CA THR A 47 3.86 5.01 6.68
C THR A 47 3.08 5.51 5.45
N LEU A 48 1.78 5.31 5.47
CA LEU A 48 0.93 5.78 4.38
C LEU A 48 1.03 7.29 4.23
N GLU A 49 1.04 7.99 5.34
CA GLU A 49 1.16 9.43 5.36
C GLU A 49 2.46 9.89 4.71
N LEU A 50 3.56 9.23 5.07
CA LEU A 50 4.86 9.57 4.51
C LEU A 50 4.92 9.28 3.01
N LEU A 51 4.32 8.17 2.59
CA LEU A 51 4.25 7.85 1.17
C LEU A 51 3.51 8.94 0.41
N CYS A 52 2.38 9.38 0.95
CA CYS A 52 1.61 10.44 0.32
C CYS A 52 2.42 11.73 0.25
N GLU A 53 3.14 12.02 1.30
CA GLU A 53 3.93 13.25 1.37
C GLU A 53 5.06 13.23 0.35
N VAL A 54 5.83 12.15 0.32
CA VAL A 54 6.98 12.06 -0.57
C VAL A 54 6.53 12.00 -2.03
N LEU A 55 5.46 11.27 -2.30
CA LEU A 55 4.97 11.10 -3.67
C LEU A 55 4.00 12.21 -4.06
N ASP A 56 3.67 13.08 -3.12
CA ASP A 56 2.76 14.21 -3.37
C ASP A 56 1.45 13.70 -3.97
N CYS A 57 0.78 12.83 -3.23
CA CYS A 57 -0.44 12.23 -3.71
C CYS A 57 -1.36 11.92 -2.53
N GLN A 58 -2.53 11.42 -2.84
CA GLN A 58 -3.52 11.05 -1.84
C GLN A 58 -3.51 9.54 -1.62
N PRO A 59 -4.00 9.07 -0.46
CA PRO A 59 -4.08 7.62 -0.25
C PRO A 59 -4.84 6.90 -1.35
N GLY A 60 -5.85 7.53 -1.93
CA GLY A 60 -6.60 6.92 -3.02
C GLY A 60 -5.79 6.75 -4.29
N ASP A 61 -4.65 7.42 -4.39
CA ASP A 61 -3.75 7.22 -5.52
C ASP A 61 -2.84 6.01 -5.30
N LEU A 62 -2.69 5.60 -4.05
CA LEU A 62 -1.80 4.50 -3.68
C LEU A 62 -2.54 3.20 -3.48
N LEU A 63 -3.79 3.28 -3.05
CA LEU A 63 -4.58 2.10 -2.70
C LEU A 63 -5.91 2.18 -3.43
N ALA A 64 -6.34 1.04 -3.94
CA ALA A 64 -7.63 0.97 -4.63
C ALA A 64 -8.29 -0.34 -4.24
N PHE A 65 -9.61 -0.36 -4.33
CA PHE A 65 -10.36 -1.57 -4.10
C PHE A 65 -10.88 -2.07 -5.43
N GLU A 66 -10.62 -3.33 -5.71
CA GLU A 66 -11.15 -3.98 -6.90
C GLU A 66 -11.99 -5.14 -6.47
N LYS A 67 -13.23 -5.11 -6.90
CA LYS A 67 -14.17 -6.17 -6.54
C LYS A 67 -13.73 -7.47 -7.18
N ALA A 68 -13.71 -8.52 -6.37
CA ALA A 68 -13.33 -9.83 -6.87
C ALA A 68 -14.35 -10.30 -7.92
N PRO A 69 -13.90 -10.97 -8.96
CA PRO A 69 -14.81 -11.41 -10.02
C PRO A 69 -15.78 -12.48 -9.56
N THR A 70 -15.43 -13.30 -8.59
CA THR A 70 -16.33 -14.33 -8.10
C THR A 70 -16.74 -14.01 -6.68
N GLY A 71 -17.80 -14.64 -6.23
CA GLY A 71 -18.33 -14.38 -4.91
C GLY A 71 -17.26 -14.42 -3.85
N ARG A 72 -17.09 -13.30 -3.18
CA ARG A 72 -16.08 -13.18 -2.17
C ARG A 72 -16.47 -13.94 -0.91
N GLN A 73 -15.47 -14.49 -0.28
CA GLN A 73 -15.67 -15.10 1.02
C GLN A 73 -15.70 -14.03 2.07
N ILE A 74 -16.75 -14.06 2.86
CA ILE A 74 -16.92 -13.04 3.87
C ILE A 74 -15.97 -13.24 5.03
N GLU A 75 -15.56 -14.48 5.25
CA GLU A 75 -14.67 -14.75 6.36
C GLU A 75 -13.35 -14.02 6.26
N GLY A 76 -12.98 -13.57 5.08
CA GLY A 76 -11.78 -12.77 4.95
C GLY A 76 -11.87 -11.43 5.65
N SER A 77 -13.08 -10.97 5.91
CA SER A 77 -13.26 -9.68 6.55
C SER A 77 -12.75 -9.66 7.98
N ALA A 78 -12.82 -10.77 8.67
CA ALA A 78 -12.41 -10.80 10.06
C ALA A 78 -10.95 -10.42 10.21
N GLU A 79 -10.11 -10.92 9.32
CA GLU A 79 -8.70 -10.60 9.39
C GLU A 79 -8.45 -9.13 9.08
N GLU A 80 -9.20 -8.60 8.16
CA GLU A 80 -9.04 -7.21 7.80
C GLU A 80 -9.43 -6.29 8.95
N GLU A 81 -10.45 -6.68 9.68
CA GLU A 81 -10.86 -5.89 10.82
C GLU A 81 -9.80 -5.88 11.90
N GLU A 82 -9.13 -7.01 12.09
CA GLU A 82 -8.05 -7.07 13.05
C GLU A 82 -6.93 -6.12 12.66
N GLY A 83 -6.61 -6.10 11.38
CA GLY A 83 -5.58 -5.19 10.91
C GLY A 83 -5.94 -3.76 11.15
N LEU A 84 -7.20 -3.41 10.97
CA LEU A 84 -7.65 -2.06 11.21
C LEU A 84 -7.61 -1.71 12.68
N ALA A 85 -7.93 -2.65 13.53
CA ALA A 85 -7.97 -2.40 14.97
C ALA A 85 -6.58 -2.05 15.51
N GLU A 86 -5.56 -2.48 14.83
CA GLU A 86 -4.20 -2.19 15.25
C GLU A 86 -3.77 -0.78 14.89
N GLN A 87 -4.52 -0.11 14.07
CA GLN A 87 -4.19 1.25 13.70
C GLN A 87 -4.50 2.20 14.85
#